data_cb43e4ad29a5eb8c9a7d14e18a9206ad
#
_entry.id   cb43e4ad29a5eb8c9a7d14e18a9206ad
#
_cell.length_a   1.000
_cell.length_b   1.000
_cell.length_c   1.000
_cell.angle_alpha   90.00
_cell.angle_beta   90.00
_cell.angle_gamma   90.00
#
_symmetry.space_group_name_H-M   'P 1'
#
loop_
_entity.id
_entity.type
_entity.pdbx_description
1 polymer ?
#
loop_
_entity_poly.entity_id
_entity_poly.type
_entity_poly.pdbx_seq_one_letter_code
_entity_poly.pdbx_strand_id
1 'polypeptide(L)'
;MYTGNGQVARIVMAAAARHLTPVTLELGGKSPALVDSRVGSGLGVVARRLVWGAFMNAGQTCIRVDYILVEPSASDELVKGLF
;
A
#
# COMPACT_ATOMS: atom_id res chain seq x y z
N MET A 1 -11.72 12.66 14.03
CA MET A 1 -11.01 11.77 13.09
C MET A 1 -9.77 12.47 12.52
N TYR A 2 -8.66 11.77 12.34
CA TYR A 2 -7.44 12.27 11.71
C TYR A 2 -6.88 11.20 10.75
N THR A 3 -6.49 11.63 9.56
CA THR A 3 -5.79 10.79 8.58
C THR A 3 -4.42 11.40 8.27
N GLY A 4 -3.36 10.60 8.37
CA GLY A 4 -2.00 11.04 8.08
C GLY A 4 -0.92 10.18 8.73
N ASN A 5 0.18 10.79 9.15
CA ASN A 5 1.30 10.06 9.77
C ASN A 5 1.18 9.95 11.30
N GLY A 6 1.93 9.01 11.88
CA GLY A 6 1.88 8.72 13.30
C GLY A 6 2.47 9.84 14.19
N GLN A 7 3.34 10.70 13.67
CA GLN A 7 3.90 11.82 14.45
C GLN A 7 2.81 12.83 14.78
N VAL A 8 2.08 13.29 13.76
CA VAL A 8 0.97 14.22 13.95
C VAL A 8 -0.19 13.56 14.69
N ALA A 9 -0.45 12.27 14.46
CA ALA A 9 -1.48 11.51 15.19
C ALA A 9 -1.27 11.58 16.71
N ARG A 10 -0.02 11.45 17.18
CA ARG A 10 0.29 11.57 18.61
C ARG A 10 -0.03 12.94 19.18
N ILE A 11 0.23 14.00 18.40
CA ILE A 11 -0.09 15.38 18.80
C ILE A 11 -1.61 15.54 18.90
N VAL A 12 -2.35 15.03 17.91
CA VAL A 12 -3.82 15.08 17.90
C VAL A 12 -4.40 14.32 19.10
N MET A 13 -3.89 13.12 19.38
CA MET A 13 -4.32 12.34 20.55
C MET A 13 -4.04 13.06 21.87
N ALA A 14 -2.86 13.65 22.02
CA ALA A 14 -2.50 14.38 23.23
C ALA A 14 -3.41 15.61 23.46
N ALA A 15 -3.77 16.30 22.39
CA ALA A 15 -4.73 17.41 22.46
C ALA A 15 -6.14 16.94 22.84
N ALA A 16 -6.60 15.85 22.22
CA ALA A 16 -7.91 15.26 22.46
C ALA A 16 -8.07 14.74 23.90
N ALA A 17 -7.01 14.17 24.45
CA ALA A 17 -6.99 13.61 25.80
C ALA A 17 -7.34 14.66 26.88
N ARG A 18 -6.97 15.92 26.66
CA ARG A 18 -7.29 17.03 27.59
C ARG A 18 -8.80 17.25 27.75
N HIS A 19 -9.58 16.84 26.79
CA HIS A 19 -11.02 17.04 26.73
C HIS A 19 -11.79 15.72 26.72
N LEU A 20 -11.10 14.57 26.92
CA LEU A 20 -11.67 13.22 26.80
C LEU A 20 -12.39 12.99 25.46
N THR A 21 -11.93 13.65 24.40
CA THR A 21 -12.53 13.53 23.06
C THR A 21 -12.10 12.23 22.40
N PRO A 22 -13.00 11.37 21.95
CA PRO A 22 -12.66 10.17 21.20
C PRO A 22 -11.98 10.53 19.88
N VAL A 23 -10.97 9.74 19.50
CA VAL A 23 -10.22 9.94 18.24
C VAL A 23 -10.22 8.66 17.43
N THR A 24 -10.59 8.78 16.14
CA THR A 24 -10.36 7.74 15.14
C THR A 24 -9.14 8.15 14.32
N LEU A 25 -8.16 7.25 14.21
CA LEU A 25 -6.93 7.47 13.46
C LEU A 25 -6.88 6.56 12.23
N GLU A 26 -6.67 7.16 11.07
CA GLU A 26 -6.38 6.49 9.81
C GLU A 26 -4.94 6.82 9.43
N LEU A 27 -4.05 5.84 9.48
CA LEU A 27 -2.60 6.05 9.35
C LEU A 27 -2.05 5.32 8.11
N GLY A 28 -0.83 4.84 8.18
CA GLY A 28 -0.21 4.11 7.09
C GLY A 28 -0.75 2.67 6.93
N GLY A 29 -0.31 2.01 5.88
CA GLY A 29 -0.66 0.62 5.60
C GLY A 29 0.50 -0.15 4.98
N LYS A 30 0.36 -1.47 4.97
CA LYS A 30 1.25 -2.44 4.34
C LYS A 30 0.41 -3.35 3.45
N SER A 31 -0.14 -2.79 2.36
CA SER A 31 -1.08 -3.49 1.48
C SER A 31 -0.36 -4.47 0.56
N PRO A 32 -0.64 -5.78 0.63
CA PRO A 32 -0.10 -6.77 -0.29
C PRO A 32 -0.81 -6.73 -1.64
N ALA A 33 -0.08 -7.10 -2.71
CA ALA A 33 -0.67 -7.57 -3.94
C ALA A 33 -0.38 -9.06 -4.11
N LEU A 34 -1.39 -9.85 -4.46
CA LEU A 34 -1.25 -11.27 -4.73
C LEU A 34 -1.27 -11.50 -6.22
N VAL A 35 -0.27 -12.19 -6.74
CA VAL A 35 -0.16 -12.54 -8.16
C VAL A 35 -0.11 -14.05 -8.32
N ASP A 36 -1.16 -14.61 -8.92
CA ASP A 36 -1.33 -16.02 -9.20
C ASP A 36 -0.79 -16.32 -10.60
N SER A 37 -0.17 -17.49 -10.80
CA SER A 37 0.37 -17.95 -12.10
C SER A 37 -0.68 -18.09 -13.19
N ARG A 38 -1.96 -18.24 -12.83
CA ARG A 38 -3.08 -18.32 -13.79
C ARG A 38 -3.29 -17.05 -14.61
N VAL A 39 -2.63 -15.97 -14.27
CA VAL A 39 -2.61 -14.74 -15.09
C VAL A 39 -2.04 -15.00 -16.49
N GLY A 40 -1.11 -15.95 -16.64
CA GLY A 40 -0.51 -16.33 -17.92
C GLY A 40 0.07 -15.12 -18.66
N SER A 41 -0.26 -14.96 -19.95
CA SER A 41 0.24 -13.85 -20.79
C SER A 41 -0.16 -12.43 -20.31
N GLY A 42 -0.98 -12.33 -19.29
CA GLY A 42 -1.40 -11.05 -18.70
C GLY A 42 -0.37 -10.41 -17.76
N LEU A 43 0.75 -11.08 -17.44
CA LEU A 43 1.74 -10.59 -16.45
C LEU A 43 2.29 -9.19 -16.78
N GLY A 44 2.50 -8.84 -18.04
CA GLY A 44 2.92 -7.50 -18.42
C GLY A 44 1.90 -6.40 -18.09
N VAL A 45 0.61 -6.72 -18.13
CA VAL A 45 -0.46 -5.80 -17.69
C VAL A 45 -0.47 -5.70 -16.17
N VAL A 46 -0.31 -6.83 -15.49
CA VAL A 46 -0.21 -6.88 -14.02
C VAL A 46 0.94 -6.05 -13.52
N ALA A 47 2.14 -6.21 -14.10
CA ALA A 47 3.32 -5.43 -13.74
C ALA A 47 3.06 -3.91 -13.84
N ARG A 48 2.51 -3.43 -14.96
CA ARG A 48 2.16 -2.00 -15.11
C ARG A 48 1.17 -1.51 -14.06
N ARG A 49 0.15 -2.32 -13.72
CA ARG A 49 -0.84 -1.97 -12.69
C ARG A 49 -0.21 -1.94 -11.29
N LEU A 50 0.71 -2.86 -11.00
CA LEU A 50 1.44 -2.89 -9.73
C LEU A 50 2.32 -1.66 -9.56
N VAL A 51 3.08 -1.29 -10.62
CA VAL A 51 3.90 -0.07 -10.63
C VAL A 51 3.02 1.17 -10.44
N TRP A 52 1.92 1.27 -11.20
CA TRP A 52 1.00 2.39 -11.04
C TRP A 52 0.41 2.46 -9.63
N GLY A 53 -0.05 1.34 -9.08
CA GLY A 53 -0.62 1.28 -7.73
C GLY A 53 0.39 1.56 -6.60
N ALA A 54 1.67 1.21 -6.83
CA ALA A 54 2.74 1.47 -5.86
C ALA A 54 3.20 2.94 -5.87
N PHE A 55 3.23 3.58 -7.04
CA PHE A 55 3.84 4.92 -7.21
C PHE A 55 2.84 6.04 -7.42
N MET A 56 1.54 5.76 -7.49
CA MET A 56 0.50 6.79 -7.48
C MET A 56 0.73 7.73 -6.30
N ASN A 57 0.63 9.05 -6.53
CA ASN A 57 0.90 10.08 -5.53
C ASN A 57 2.31 9.92 -4.88
N ALA A 58 3.33 9.55 -5.69
CA ALA A 58 4.70 9.27 -5.25
C ALA A 58 4.77 8.19 -4.14
N GLY A 59 3.82 7.24 -4.12
CA GLY A 59 3.73 6.19 -3.11
C GLY A 59 3.23 6.66 -1.74
N GLN A 60 2.73 7.89 -1.63
CA GLN A 60 2.26 8.48 -0.38
C GLN A 60 0.76 8.20 -0.16
N THR A 61 0.35 6.95 -0.28
CA THR A 61 -1.05 6.52 -0.12
C THR A 61 -1.12 5.33 0.83
N CYS A 62 -2.01 5.36 1.81
CA CYS A 62 -2.13 4.31 2.82
C CYS A 62 -2.46 2.93 2.23
N ILE A 63 -3.17 2.89 1.10
CA ILE A 63 -3.58 1.67 0.39
C ILE A 63 -2.68 1.33 -0.80
N ARG A 64 -1.54 2.01 -1.00
CA ARG A 64 -0.63 1.69 -2.10
C ARG A 64 -0.14 0.25 -1.99
N VAL A 65 0.20 -0.35 -3.13
CA VAL A 65 0.89 -1.64 -3.14
C VAL A 65 2.26 -1.47 -2.47
N ASP A 66 2.46 -2.15 -1.34
CA ASP A 66 3.69 -2.05 -0.54
C ASP A 66 4.64 -3.23 -0.82
N TYR A 67 4.09 -4.42 -1.02
CA TYR A 67 4.84 -5.61 -1.38
C TYR A 67 3.98 -6.55 -2.22
N ILE A 68 4.66 -7.46 -2.92
CA ILE A 68 4.03 -8.41 -3.84
C ILE A 68 4.31 -9.83 -3.35
N LEU A 69 3.26 -10.62 -3.21
CA LEU A 69 3.34 -12.06 -3.04
C LEU A 69 3.01 -12.69 -4.40
N VAL A 70 3.98 -13.32 -5.00
CA VAL A 70 3.86 -13.93 -6.32
C VAL A 70 4.15 -15.43 -6.24
N GLU A 71 3.40 -16.20 -7.00
CA GLU A 71 3.66 -17.64 -7.14
C GLU A 71 5.03 -17.86 -7.81
N PRO A 72 5.87 -18.78 -7.31
CA PRO A 72 7.24 -18.96 -7.80
C PRO A 72 7.38 -19.12 -9.31
N SER A 73 6.44 -19.82 -9.95
CA SER A 73 6.42 -20.04 -11.40
C SER A 73 6.22 -18.76 -12.24
N ALA A 74 5.68 -17.70 -11.67
CA ALA A 74 5.43 -16.41 -12.33
C ALA A 74 6.43 -15.32 -11.93
N SER A 75 7.29 -15.59 -10.96
CA SER A 75 8.16 -14.59 -10.32
C SER A 75 9.11 -13.90 -11.31
N ASP A 76 9.88 -14.68 -12.07
CA ASP A 76 10.92 -14.15 -12.96
C ASP A 76 10.33 -13.29 -14.09
N GLU A 77 9.20 -13.73 -14.66
CA GLU A 77 8.51 -12.98 -15.71
C GLU A 77 7.88 -11.70 -15.17
N LEU A 78 7.29 -11.74 -13.98
CA LEU A 78 6.75 -10.55 -13.33
C LEU A 78 7.84 -9.52 -13.06
N VAL A 79 8.98 -9.95 -12.50
CA VAL A 79 10.11 -9.05 -12.20
C VAL A 79 10.61 -8.35 -13.46
N LYS A 80 10.77 -9.07 -14.58
CA LYS A 80 11.14 -8.48 -15.87
C LYS A 80 10.13 -7.42 -16.36
N GLY A 81 8.87 -7.56 -16.01
CA GLY A 81 7.83 -6.61 -16.38
C GLY A 81 7.75 -5.37 -15.49
N LEU A 82 8.41 -5.37 -14.33
CA LEU A 82 8.45 -4.24 -13.39
C LEU A 82 9.55 -3.23 -13.73
N PHE A 83 10.57 -3.63 -14.49
CA PHE A 83 11.71 -2.83 -14.95
C PHE A 83 11.76 -2.69 -16.46
#